data_a5377d5e16db8fd82b69fa8b550e6b7c
#
_entry.id   a5377d5e16db8fd82b69fa8b550e6b7c
#
_cell.length_a   1.000
_cell.length_b   1.000
_cell.length_c   1.000
_cell.angle_alpha   90.00
_cell.angle_beta   90.00
_cell.angle_gamma   90.00
#
_symmetry.space_group_name_H-M   'P 1'
#
loop_
_entity.id
_entity.type
_entity.pdbx_description
1 polymer ?
#
loop_
_entity_poly.entity_id
_entity_poly.type
_entity_poly.pdbx_seq_one_letter_code
_entity_poly.pdbx_strand_id
1 'polypeptide(L)'
;MCIRDRVKEAFQSIPKVSLVPGFISSDKMTGDVTNLGRGGSDYTAAIIAAALDAASLEIWTDVDGFMTADPRVISTAYTITELSYVEATELCNFGAKVVYPPTIYPVCHKNIPIIIKNTFNPDGVGTVIKQEVSNPQSKAIKGISSINDTSLITVQAVSYTHLTLPTN
;
A
#
# COMPACT_ATOMS: atom_id res chain seq x y z
N MET A 1 15.19 -2.71 21.79
CA MET A 1 15.63 -2.32 20.44
C MET A 1 14.45 -2.47 19.48
N CYS A 2 14.08 -1.41 18.77
CA CYS A 2 12.97 -1.39 17.82
C CYS A 2 13.35 -2.20 16.57
N ILE A 3 12.36 -2.75 15.84
CA ILE A 3 12.60 -3.47 14.58
C ILE A 3 13.36 -2.60 13.56
N ARG A 4 13.09 -1.29 13.54
CA ARG A 4 13.79 -0.33 12.68
C ARG A 4 15.29 -0.25 12.96
N ASP A 5 15.68 -0.26 14.23
CA ASP A 5 17.10 -0.16 14.63
C ASP A 5 17.84 -1.41 14.18
N ARG A 6 17.23 -2.58 14.33
CA ARG A 6 17.79 -3.86 13.88
C ARG A 6 17.97 -3.92 12.36
N VAL A 7 16.99 -3.41 11.61
CA VAL A 7 17.09 -3.32 10.15
C VAL A 7 18.23 -2.38 9.76
N LYS A 8 18.31 -1.17 10.36
CA LYS A 8 19.39 -0.21 10.10
C LYS A 8 20.78 -0.83 10.37
N GLU A 9 20.93 -1.48 11.51
CA GLU A 9 22.19 -2.14 11.89
C GLU A 9 22.55 -3.24 10.88
N ALA A 10 21.61 -4.11 10.53
CA ALA A 10 21.86 -5.18 9.55
C ALA A 10 22.29 -4.60 8.18
N PHE A 11 21.68 -3.49 7.75
CA PHE A 11 22.00 -2.89 6.45
C PHE A 11 23.31 -2.09 6.43
N GLN A 12 23.95 -1.80 7.58
CA GLN A 12 25.27 -1.15 7.60
C GLN A 12 26.41 -2.03 7.08
N SER A 13 26.25 -3.35 7.16
CA SER A 13 27.28 -4.34 6.81
C SER A 13 27.04 -5.09 5.50
N ILE A 14 25.96 -4.77 4.78
CA ILE A 14 25.58 -5.48 3.56
C ILE A 14 26.00 -4.74 2.28
N PRO A 15 26.13 -5.45 1.13
CA PRO A 15 26.54 -4.87 -0.15
C PRO A 15 25.54 -3.81 -0.66
N LYS A 16 26.00 -2.98 -1.62
CA LYS A 16 25.17 -1.96 -2.28
C LYS A 16 23.87 -2.53 -2.90
N VAL A 17 23.89 -3.79 -3.32
CA VAL A 17 22.73 -4.52 -3.83
C VAL A 17 22.49 -5.70 -2.93
N SER A 18 21.29 -5.80 -2.38
CA SER A 18 20.91 -6.86 -1.45
C SER A 18 19.55 -7.43 -1.83
N LEU A 19 19.48 -8.76 -1.89
CA LEU A 19 18.22 -9.48 -2.12
C LEU A 19 17.65 -9.90 -0.78
N VAL A 20 16.46 -9.42 -0.47
CA VAL A 20 15.75 -9.75 0.77
C VAL A 20 14.45 -10.46 0.42
N PRO A 21 14.27 -11.75 0.77
CA PRO A 21 13.00 -12.41 0.60
C PRO A 21 11.95 -11.75 1.52
N GLY A 22 10.87 -11.27 0.93
CA GLY A 22 9.74 -10.72 1.67
C GLY A 22 8.80 -11.81 2.20
N PHE A 23 7.67 -11.42 2.81
CA PHE A 23 6.61 -12.30 3.28
C PHE A 23 6.92 -13.08 4.57
N ILE A 24 8.17 -13.53 4.77
CA ILE A 24 8.60 -14.32 5.93
C ILE A 24 8.76 -13.42 7.15
N SER A 25 8.27 -13.87 8.28
CA SER A 25 8.42 -13.23 9.59
C SER A 25 8.65 -14.28 10.68
N SER A 26 8.89 -13.83 11.89
CA SER A 26 8.97 -14.70 13.06
C SER A 26 8.09 -14.17 14.18
N ASP A 27 7.49 -15.06 14.94
CA ASP A 27 6.80 -14.72 16.16
C ASP A 27 7.79 -14.22 17.20
N LYS A 28 7.46 -13.11 17.87
CA LYS A 28 8.36 -12.48 18.84
C LYS A 28 8.50 -13.29 20.12
N MET A 29 7.46 -14.04 20.50
CA MET A 29 7.40 -14.77 21.78
C MET A 29 8.03 -16.14 21.66
N THR A 30 7.73 -16.88 20.59
CA THR A 30 8.19 -18.27 20.40
C THR A 30 9.42 -18.35 19.51
N GLY A 31 9.68 -17.37 18.67
CA GLY A 31 10.73 -17.41 17.65
C GLY A 31 10.35 -18.23 16.41
N ASP A 32 9.15 -18.80 16.38
CA ASP A 32 8.69 -19.64 15.26
C ASP A 32 8.59 -18.86 13.97
N VAL A 33 8.90 -19.52 12.87
CA VAL A 33 8.75 -18.93 11.52
C VAL A 33 7.27 -18.83 11.19
N THR A 34 6.86 -17.64 10.79
CA THR A 34 5.49 -17.33 10.35
C THR A 34 5.54 -16.48 9.08
N ASN A 35 4.39 -15.96 8.64
CA ASN A 35 4.31 -15.09 7.48
C ASN A 35 3.42 -13.88 7.72
N LEU A 36 3.56 -12.85 6.88
CA LEU A 36 2.82 -11.60 6.99
C LEU A 36 1.46 -11.64 6.25
N GLY A 37 1.06 -12.79 5.73
CA GLY A 37 -0.20 -12.93 5.00
C GLY A 37 -0.18 -12.30 3.61
N ARG A 38 -1.37 -12.05 3.04
CA ARG A 38 -1.52 -11.48 1.71
C ARG A 38 -0.85 -10.10 1.64
N GLY A 39 -0.08 -9.84 0.56
CA GLY A 39 0.66 -8.60 0.39
C GLY A 39 1.87 -8.45 1.32
N GLY A 40 2.28 -9.54 2.01
CA GLY A 40 3.38 -9.50 2.96
C GLY A 40 4.72 -9.13 2.36
N SER A 41 4.96 -9.40 1.08
CA SER A 41 6.19 -8.98 0.39
C SER A 41 6.27 -7.45 0.26
N ASP A 42 5.19 -6.81 -0.19
CA ASP A 42 5.10 -5.35 -0.29
C ASP A 42 5.23 -4.71 1.09
N TYR A 43 4.59 -5.32 2.09
CA TYR A 43 4.68 -4.83 3.47
C TYR A 43 6.09 -4.94 4.04
N THR A 44 6.81 -6.03 3.76
CA THR A 44 8.22 -6.17 4.13
C THR A 44 9.06 -5.08 3.49
N ALA A 45 8.88 -4.83 2.19
CA ALA A 45 9.59 -3.78 1.46
C ALA A 45 9.31 -2.38 2.06
N ALA A 46 8.07 -2.10 2.42
CA ALA A 46 7.70 -0.84 3.06
C ALA A 46 8.32 -0.65 4.45
N ILE A 47 8.38 -1.72 5.26
CA ILE A 47 9.05 -1.68 6.57
C ILE A 47 10.55 -1.37 6.40
N ILE A 48 11.21 -2.03 5.44
CA ILE A 48 12.63 -1.82 5.15
C ILE A 48 12.86 -0.40 4.62
N ALA A 49 12.07 0.05 3.65
CA ALA A 49 12.14 1.40 3.11
C ALA A 49 12.00 2.45 4.21
N ALA A 50 11.01 2.30 5.09
CA ALA A 50 10.80 3.21 6.22
C ALA A 50 11.92 3.14 7.27
N ALA A 51 12.53 1.97 7.49
CA ALA A 51 13.65 1.81 8.42
C ALA A 51 14.93 2.47 7.90
N LEU A 52 15.17 2.42 6.59
CA LEU A 52 16.37 2.95 5.94
C LEU A 52 16.22 4.40 5.50
N ASP A 53 15.07 5.04 5.72
CA ASP A 53 14.73 6.37 5.20
C ASP A 53 14.99 6.44 3.67
N ALA A 54 14.45 5.44 2.93
CA ALA A 54 14.67 5.27 1.50
C ALA A 54 14.19 6.49 0.70
N ALA A 55 14.83 6.76 -0.43
CA ALA A 55 14.41 7.83 -1.33
C ALA A 55 13.06 7.55 -2.01
N SER A 56 12.76 6.28 -2.29
CA SER A 56 11.49 5.81 -2.85
C SER A 56 11.28 4.32 -2.56
N LEU A 57 10.04 3.87 -2.65
CA LEU A 57 9.65 2.47 -2.66
C LEU A 57 9.05 2.16 -4.03
N GLU A 58 9.70 1.34 -4.83
CA GLU A 58 9.14 0.87 -6.09
C GLU A 58 8.47 -0.49 -5.93
N ILE A 59 7.23 -0.59 -6.39
CA ILE A 59 6.47 -1.85 -6.44
C ILE A 59 6.23 -2.22 -7.89
N TRP A 60 6.88 -3.28 -8.31
CA TRP A 60 6.77 -3.83 -9.65
C TRP A 60 5.73 -4.96 -9.66
N THR A 61 4.68 -4.78 -10.45
CA THR A 61 3.52 -5.68 -10.50
C THR A 61 3.12 -5.96 -11.95
N ASP A 62 1.99 -6.60 -12.17
CA ASP A 62 1.44 -6.97 -13.48
C ASP A 62 0.44 -5.94 -14.06
N VAL A 63 0.25 -4.80 -13.37
CA VAL A 63 -0.64 -3.73 -13.81
C VAL A 63 0.13 -2.41 -13.97
N ASP A 64 -0.37 -1.52 -14.85
CA ASP A 64 0.29 -0.24 -15.15
C ASP A 64 0.19 0.80 -14.02
N GLY A 65 -0.42 0.46 -12.91
CA GLY A 65 -0.63 1.34 -11.78
C GLY A 65 -2.11 1.43 -11.38
N PHE A 66 -2.46 2.47 -10.66
CA PHE A 66 -3.85 2.77 -10.36
C PHE A 66 -4.56 3.31 -11.59
N MET A 67 -5.72 2.77 -11.88
CA MET A 67 -6.52 3.19 -13.05
C MET A 67 -7.75 3.98 -12.60
N THR A 68 -8.25 4.83 -13.49
CA THR A 68 -9.46 5.64 -13.25
C THR A 68 -10.72 4.80 -13.03
N ALA A 69 -10.73 3.55 -13.50
CA ALA A 69 -11.75 2.53 -13.24
C ALA A 69 -11.17 1.14 -13.52
N ASP A 70 -11.90 0.08 -13.20
CA ASP A 70 -11.53 -1.28 -13.60
C ASP A 70 -11.58 -1.41 -15.14
N PRO A 71 -10.45 -1.66 -15.82
CA PRO A 71 -10.40 -1.74 -17.29
C PRO A 71 -11.21 -2.91 -17.85
N ARG A 72 -11.53 -3.92 -17.04
CA ARG A 72 -12.40 -5.04 -17.43
C ARG A 72 -13.87 -4.61 -17.56
N VAL A 73 -14.25 -3.53 -16.88
CA VAL A 73 -15.61 -2.95 -16.89
C VAL A 73 -15.66 -1.74 -17.81
N ILE A 74 -14.65 -0.88 -17.75
CA ILE A 74 -14.57 0.37 -18.52
C ILE A 74 -13.31 0.34 -19.36
N SER A 75 -13.42 0.00 -20.63
CA SER A 75 -12.30 -0.16 -21.57
C SER A 75 -11.52 1.14 -21.84
N THR A 76 -12.11 2.30 -21.55
CA THR A 76 -11.49 3.62 -21.68
C THR A 76 -10.77 4.07 -20.41
N ALA A 77 -10.69 3.21 -19.39
CA ALA A 77 -9.92 3.53 -18.19
C ALA A 77 -8.44 3.74 -18.54
N TYR A 78 -7.82 4.69 -17.87
CA TYR A 78 -6.40 5.03 -18.05
C TYR A 78 -5.69 5.15 -16.69
N THR A 79 -4.35 5.05 -16.72
CA THR A 79 -3.53 5.10 -15.51
C THR A 79 -3.55 6.49 -14.87
N ILE A 80 -3.74 6.54 -13.58
CA ILE A 80 -3.64 7.74 -12.76
C ILE A 80 -2.15 7.94 -12.42
N THR A 81 -1.58 9.04 -12.88
CA THR A 81 -0.14 9.29 -12.72
C THR A 81 0.27 9.65 -11.29
N GLU A 82 -0.60 10.34 -10.56
CA GLU A 82 -0.32 10.79 -9.19
C GLU A 82 -1.53 10.61 -8.27
N LEU A 83 -1.28 10.05 -7.10
CA LEU A 83 -2.25 9.92 -6.00
C LEU A 83 -1.63 10.38 -4.68
N SER A 84 -2.44 10.91 -3.79
CA SER A 84 -2.07 11.04 -2.39
C SER A 84 -2.15 9.68 -1.69
N TYR A 85 -1.47 9.53 -0.55
CA TYR A 85 -1.57 8.30 0.26
C TYR A 85 -3.01 8.01 0.68
N VAL A 86 -3.80 9.05 0.97
CA VAL A 86 -5.21 8.89 1.34
C VAL A 86 -6.02 8.35 0.16
N GLU A 87 -5.89 8.97 -1.02
CA GLU A 87 -6.60 8.52 -2.22
C GLU A 87 -6.25 7.09 -2.61
N ALA A 88 -4.97 6.72 -2.55
CA ALA A 88 -4.52 5.36 -2.84
C ALA A 88 -5.07 4.35 -1.82
N THR A 89 -5.09 4.70 -0.53
CA THR A 89 -5.64 3.86 0.53
C THR A 89 -7.15 3.65 0.34
N GLU A 90 -7.89 4.71 0.03
CA GLU A 90 -9.33 4.63 -0.24
C GLU A 90 -9.63 3.73 -1.45
N LEU A 91 -8.93 3.93 -2.56
CA LEU A 91 -9.10 3.08 -3.75
C LEU A 91 -8.82 1.61 -3.43
N CYS A 92 -7.76 1.31 -2.67
CA CYS A 92 -7.42 -0.06 -2.28
C CYS A 92 -8.46 -0.68 -1.34
N ASN A 93 -8.98 0.08 -0.39
CA ASN A 93 -9.99 -0.40 0.55
C ASN A 93 -11.32 -0.71 -0.15
N PHE A 94 -11.62 0.01 -1.23
CA PHE A 94 -12.87 -0.13 -2.00
C PHE A 94 -12.72 -0.87 -3.32
N GLY A 95 -11.71 -1.72 -3.47
CA GLY A 95 -11.65 -2.73 -4.54
C GLY A 95 -10.49 -2.65 -5.51
N ALA A 96 -9.70 -1.58 -5.54
CA ALA A 96 -8.50 -1.51 -6.37
C ALA A 96 -7.40 -2.42 -5.78
N LYS A 97 -7.18 -3.59 -6.40
CA LYS A 97 -6.21 -4.59 -5.94
C LYS A 97 -4.81 -4.33 -6.48
N VAL A 98 -4.32 -3.10 -6.37
CA VAL A 98 -3.02 -2.70 -6.90
C VAL A 98 -1.92 -2.85 -5.85
N VAL A 99 -2.16 -2.35 -4.64
CA VAL A 99 -1.24 -2.41 -3.51
C VAL A 99 -1.99 -2.93 -2.28
N TYR A 100 -1.31 -3.65 -1.43
CA TYR A 100 -1.84 -4.05 -0.14
C TYR A 100 -1.91 -2.81 0.79
N PRO A 101 -3.11 -2.38 1.26
CA PRO A 101 -3.27 -1.12 1.99
C PRO A 101 -2.31 -0.91 3.16
N PRO A 102 -2.02 -1.91 4.01
CA PRO A 102 -1.06 -1.77 5.09
C PRO A 102 0.36 -1.41 4.66
N THR A 103 0.73 -1.67 3.38
CA THR A 103 2.03 -1.30 2.80
C THR A 103 2.25 0.22 2.79
N ILE A 104 1.18 1.00 2.64
CA ILE A 104 1.25 2.46 2.58
C ILE A 104 1.65 3.05 3.94
N TYR A 105 1.23 2.43 5.04
CA TYR A 105 1.36 2.98 6.38
C TYR A 105 2.81 3.26 6.83
N PRO A 106 3.78 2.33 6.71
CA PRO A 106 5.17 2.59 7.14
C PRO A 106 5.82 3.74 6.41
N VAL A 107 5.55 3.90 5.11
CA VAL A 107 6.23 4.86 4.24
C VAL A 107 5.56 6.24 4.23
N CYS A 108 4.23 6.34 4.41
CA CYS A 108 3.55 7.63 4.46
C CYS A 108 4.01 8.48 5.65
N HIS A 109 4.30 7.89 6.82
CA HIS A 109 4.83 8.59 7.98
C HIS A 109 6.25 9.14 7.79
N LYS A 110 6.93 8.69 6.74
CA LYS A 110 8.28 9.12 6.37
C LYS A 110 8.30 9.96 5.11
N ASN A 111 7.13 10.23 4.53
CA ASN A 111 6.99 10.90 3.24
C ASN A 111 7.79 10.23 2.10
N ILE A 112 7.96 8.91 2.18
CA ILE A 112 8.65 8.13 1.15
C ILE A 112 7.67 7.84 0.03
N PRO A 113 7.90 8.34 -1.19
CA PRO A 113 7.00 8.10 -2.32
C PRO A 113 6.97 6.61 -2.68
N ILE A 114 5.78 6.11 -3.03
CA ILE A 114 5.59 4.77 -3.60
C ILE A 114 5.41 4.95 -5.10
N ILE A 115 6.15 4.18 -5.89
CA ILE A 115 6.07 4.19 -7.35
C ILE A 115 5.59 2.82 -7.79
N ILE A 116 4.42 2.76 -8.42
CA ILE A 116 3.87 1.52 -8.98
C ILE A 116 4.28 1.43 -10.44
N LYS A 117 4.87 0.31 -10.81
CA LYS A 117 5.35 0.04 -12.17
C LYS A 117 4.90 -1.32 -12.66
N ASN A 118 4.70 -1.43 -13.96
CA ASN A 118 4.38 -2.70 -14.62
C ASN A 118 5.66 -3.40 -15.07
N THR A 119 5.87 -4.63 -14.61
CA THR A 119 7.00 -5.46 -14.99
C THR A 119 7.01 -5.78 -16.51
N PHE A 120 5.82 -5.88 -17.11
CA PHE A 120 5.67 -6.17 -18.55
C PHE A 120 5.67 -4.90 -19.41
N ASN A 121 5.59 -3.70 -18.78
CA ASN A 121 5.64 -2.40 -19.45
C ASN A 121 6.53 -1.44 -18.64
N PRO A 122 7.84 -1.68 -18.56
CA PRO A 122 8.74 -0.93 -17.68
C PRO A 122 8.87 0.55 -18.06
N ASP A 123 8.64 0.90 -19.33
CA ASP A 123 8.67 2.28 -19.83
C ASP A 123 7.36 3.03 -19.59
N GLY A 124 6.33 2.33 -19.12
CA GLY A 124 5.04 2.92 -18.74
C GLY A 124 5.19 3.94 -17.62
N VAL A 125 4.32 4.97 -17.63
CA VAL A 125 4.38 6.08 -16.66
C VAL A 125 4.20 5.60 -15.22
N GLY A 126 3.33 4.61 -15.01
CA GLY A 126 3.01 4.11 -13.67
C GLY A 126 2.20 5.10 -12.82
N THR A 127 2.13 4.83 -11.52
CA THR A 127 1.48 5.72 -10.54
C THR A 127 2.46 6.08 -9.44
N VAL A 128 2.58 7.37 -9.13
CA VAL A 128 3.35 7.87 -7.99
C VAL A 128 2.39 8.22 -6.85
N ILE A 129 2.60 7.62 -5.68
CA ILE A 129 1.83 7.92 -4.46
C ILE A 129 2.72 8.73 -3.53
N LYS A 130 2.30 9.93 -3.16
CA LYS A 130 3.06 10.87 -2.33
C LYS A 130 2.15 11.73 -1.46
N GLN A 131 2.71 12.48 -0.52
CA GLN A 131 1.95 13.33 0.40
C GLN A 131 1.19 14.44 -0.33
N GLU A 132 1.89 15.17 -1.20
CA GLU A 132 1.32 16.30 -1.96
C GLU A 132 1.26 15.97 -3.44
N VAL A 133 0.09 16.13 -4.03
CA VAL A 133 -0.14 15.94 -5.46
C VAL A 133 0.04 17.26 -6.18
N SER A 134 0.75 17.25 -7.30
CA SER A 134 1.19 18.46 -8.02
C SER A 134 0.04 19.30 -8.55
N ASN A 135 -1.16 18.73 -8.72
CA ASN A 135 -2.33 19.48 -9.19
C ASN A 135 -3.63 18.99 -8.51
N PRO A 136 -3.93 19.43 -7.28
CA PRO A 136 -5.11 18.98 -6.53
C PRO A 136 -6.45 19.42 -7.16
N GLN A 137 -6.44 20.38 -8.10
CA GLN A 137 -7.65 20.93 -8.70
C GLN A 137 -8.04 20.33 -10.07
N SER A 138 -7.25 19.41 -10.61
CA SER A 138 -7.43 19.01 -12.02
C SER A 138 -8.69 18.18 -12.30
N LYS A 139 -9.23 17.44 -11.34
CA LYS A 139 -10.50 16.70 -11.50
C LYS A 139 -11.15 16.42 -10.13
N ALA A 140 -12.45 16.68 -10.02
CA ALA A 140 -13.23 16.39 -8.82
C ALA A 140 -13.29 14.88 -8.52
N ILE A 141 -13.18 14.02 -9.54
CA ILE A 141 -13.15 12.56 -9.44
C ILE A 141 -11.90 12.07 -10.17
N LYS A 142 -10.99 11.41 -9.46
CA LYS A 142 -9.77 10.82 -10.01
C LYS A 142 -9.95 9.37 -10.44
N GLY A 143 -10.73 8.62 -9.67
CA GLY A 143 -10.97 7.20 -9.94
C GLY A 143 -12.23 6.70 -9.26
N ILE A 144 -12.73 5.58 -9.76
CA ILE A 144 -13.89 4.86 -9.24
C ILE A 144 -13.47 3.42 -9.02
N SER A 145 -13.64 2.92 -7.82
CA SER A 145 -13.50 1.50 -7.50
C SER A 145 -14.83 0.91 -7.07
N SER A 146 -14.98 -0.39 -7.23
CA SER A 146 -16.20 -1.09 -6.85
C SER A 146 -15.90 -2.44 -6.20
N ILE A 147 -16.72 -2.80 -5.24
CA ILE A 147 -16.73 -4.12 -4.62
C ILE A 147 -18.10 -4.73 -4.87
N ASN A 148 -18.11 -5.93 -5.44
CA ASN A 148 -19.34 -6.68 -5.64
C ASN A 148 -19.72 -7.45 -4.37
N ASP A 149 -21.00 -7.85 -4.29
CA ASP A 149 -21.55 -8.70 -3.20
C ASP A 149 -21.29 -8.13 -1.79
N THR A 150 -21.47 -6.80 -1.66
CA THR A 150 -21.24 -6.07 -0.42
C THR A 150 -22.52 -5.41 0.06
N SER A 151 -22.73 -5.40 1.39
CA SER A 151 -23.82 -4.68 2.04
C SER A 151 -23.25 -3.55 2.90
N LEU A 152 -23.78 -2.36 2.76
CA LEU A 152 -23.47 -1.23 3.65
C LEU A 152 -24.39 -1.28 4.86
N ILE A 153 -23.82 -1.46 6.05
CA ILE A 153 -24.55 -1.43 7.32
C ILE A 153 -24.20 -0.14 8.04
N THR A 154 -25.19 0.74 8.24
CA THR A 154 -25.02 1.94 9.05
C THR A 154 -25.59 1.69 10.44
N VAL A 155 -24.76 1.81 11.47
CA VAL A 155 -25.16 1.72 12.87
C VAL A 155 -25.22 3.12 13.45
N GLN A 156 -26.42 3.58 13.79
CA GLN A 156 -26.63 4.89 14.41
C GLN A 156 -27.06 4.71 15.86
N ALA A 157 -26.25 5.19 16.79
CA ALA A 157 -26.63 5.24 18.20
C ALA A 157 -27.59 6.39 18.45
N VAL A 158 -28.75 6.11 19.01
CA VAL A 158 -29.81 7.10 19.34
C VAL A 158 -29.60 7.72 20.74
N SER A 159 -28.67 7.15 21.52
CA SER A 159 -28.34 7.58 22.88
C SER A 159 -26.92 7.11 23.22
N TYR A 160 -26.28 7.74 24.22
CA TYR A 160 -24.91 7.42 24.67
C TYR A 160 -24.77 6.02 25.34
N THR A 161 -25.34 5.01 24.73
CA THR A 161 -25.19 3.62 25.14
C THR A 161 -24.05 2.99 24.35
N HIS A 162 -23.08 2.44 25.07
CA HIS A 162 -21.95 1.70 24.48
C HIS A 162 -22.46 0.53 23.64
N LEU A 163 -22.17 0.57 22.33
CA LEU A 163 -22.34 -0.59 21.46
C LEU A 163 -21.14 -1.52 21.68
N THR A 164 -21.34 -2.58 22.43
CA THR A 164 -20.37 -3.68 22.51
C THR A 164 -20.68 -4.65 21.38
N LEU A 165 -19.78 -4.75 20.40
CA LEU A 165 -19.83 -5.82 19.41
C LEU A 165 -19.40 -7.13 20.10
N PRO A 166 -20.11 -8.25 19.87
CA PRO A 166 -19.66 -9.54 20.37
C PRO A 166 -18.31 -9.86 19.69
N THR A 167 -17.28 -10.04 20.51
CA THR A 167 -16.00 -10.60 20.08
C THR A 167 -16.11 -12.11 20.07
N ASN A 168 -16.05 -12.74 18.91
CA ASN A 168 -15.83 -14.17 18.76
C ASN A 168 -14.36 -14.49 18.89
#